data_382d885c29698c52f1a14cb4acdf3033
#
_entry.id   382d885c29698c52f1a14cb4acdf3033
#
_cell.length_a   1.000
_cell.length_b   1.000
_cell.length_c   1.000
_cell.angle_alpha   90.00
_cell.angle_beta   90.00
_cell.angle_gamma   90.00
#
_symmetry.space_group_name_H-M   'P 1'
#
loop_
_entity.id
_entity.type
_entity.pdbx_description
1 polymer ?
#
loop_
_entity_poly.entity_id
_entity_poly.type
_entity_poly.pdbx_seq_one_letter_code
_entity_poly.pdbx_strand_id
1 'polypeptide(L)'
;MLRKDIIKGEKMKFIRKDVINLTLPILAEQLFVISMGMVNTMMAGHIGKEAVSAIGMVDSINNIVISFFSALAVGGMVVVAQFIGQSNIKKANAAMKQALYSSILISVFITLLMFIFKRSILSFLFGSAEAEVINSANIYLSITLLTYPLITMDLICNGILRGAGDTKTPMKITIFMNVMNVIFTFTFINILKFGIIGAALGIALARSIGAFIVLCVLLKGSSVLKLTKLKKFKFDFTLLKPIFSIGVPASIESLLFNGGKLITQVFIVGMGTISIASNSITSSIGSMLNIPGNALCIAATALVGQHMGKSETEEASDTLAYITKLSTVSLIFMALIFLPFSGLAPRLYTSDINIINLSRNVCILYALFIPIWSISFVLPAGLKGAGDAKYTMVTALIGMWLFRITLGYFLGINLNLGLIGVWSGMFIDWTVRGILYLIRFKKGTWKEKQVIERVASR
;
A
#
# COMPACT_ATOMS: atom_id res chain seq x y z
N MET A 1 -28.14 15.10 -30.54
CA MET A 1 -27.90 15.31 -29.10
C MET A 1 -28.32 14.07 -28.31
N LEU A 2 -29.55 13.64 -28.31
CA LEU A 2 -30.12 12.47 -27.60
C LEU A 2 -29.31 11.14 -27.77
N ARG A 3 -28.87 10.82 -29.00
CA ARG A 3 -28.09 9.57 -29.23
C ARG A 3 -26.69 9.59 -28.58
N LYS A 4 -26.04 10.75 -28.51
CA LYS A 4 -24.75 10.90 -27.79
C LYS A 4 -24.93 10.78 -26.28
N ASP A 5 -26.02 11.28 -25.72
CA ASP A 5 -26.31 11.23 -24.29
C ASP A 5 -26.69 9.81 -23.84
N ILE A 6 -27.43 9.05 -24.68
CA ILE A 6 -27.74 7.65 -24.43
C ILE A 6 -26.49 6.79 -24.46
N ILE A 7 -25.61 6.93 -25.46
CA ILE A 7 -24.33 6.21 -25.55
C ILE A 7 -23.44 6.54 -24.39
N LYS A 8 -23.38 7.81 -23.96
CA LYS A 8 -22.61 8.23 -22.79
C LYS A 8 -23.18 7.68 -21.49
N GLY A 9 -24.51 7.56 -21.38
CA GLY A 9 -25.18 6.95 -20.23
C GLY A 9 -24.89 5.45 -20.09
N GLU A 10 -25.00 4.70 -21.19
CA GLU A 10 -24.68 3.26 -21.22
C GLU A 10 -23.20 3.01 -20.90
N LYS A 11 -22.29 3.77 -21.51
CA LYS A 11 -20.84 3.71 -21.22
C LYS A 11 -20.55 3.94 -19.75
N MET A 12 -21.16 4.95 -19.13
CA MET A 12 -20.99 5.24 -17.72
C MET A 12 -21.53 4.13 -16.82
N LYS A 13 -22.58 3.42 -17.24
CA LYS A 13 -23.13 2.27 -16.52
C LYS A 13 -22.15 1.08 -16.50
N PHE A 14 -21.44 0.82 -17.61
CA PHE A 14 -20.38 -0.18 -17.66
C PHE A 14 -19.20 0.18 -16.77
N ILE A 15 -18.70 1.42 -16.83
CA ILE A 15 -17.61 1.91 -15.97
C ILE A 15 -17.97 1.71 -14.50
N ARG A 16 -19.19 2.07 -14.08
CA ARG A 16 -19.67 1.89 -12.71
C ARG A 16 -19.63 0.43 -12.26
N LYS A 17 -20.11 -0.48 -13.10
CA LYS A 17 -20.15 -1.91 -12.81
C LYS A 17 -18.74 -2.47 -12.62
N ASP A 18 -17.82 -2.15 -13.52
CA ASP A 18 -16.44 -2.63 -13.47
C ASP A 18 -15.70 -2.09 -12.25
N VAL A 19 -15.85 -0.79 -11.94
CA VAL A 19 -15.27 -0.19 -10.75
C VAL A 19 -15.78 -0.85 -9.47
N ILE A 20 -17.09 -1.05 -9.33
CA ILE A 20 -17.68 -1.68 -8.14
C ILE A 20 -17.22 -3.14 -8.00
N ASN A 21 -17.27 -3.90 -9.11
CA ASN A 21 -16.88 -5.31 -9.09
C ASN A 21 -15.42 -5.52 -8.69
N LEU A 22 -14.52 -4.62 -9.09
CA LEU A 22 -13.11 -4.69 -8.70
C LEU A 22 -12.87 -4.13 -7.30
N THR A 23 -13.54 -3.04 -6.93
CA THR A 23 -13.27 -2.34 -5.67
C THR A 23 -13.84 -3.07 -4.45
N LEU A 24 -15.03 -3.68 -4.56
CA LEU A 24 -15.70 -4.29 -3.42
C LEU A 24 -14.91 -5.45 -2.78
N PRO A 25 -14.33 -6.40 -3.54
CA PRO A 25 -13.46 -7.41 -2.95
C PRO A 25 -12.20 -6.83 -2.31
N ILE A 26 -11.58 -5.81 -2.93
CA ILE A 26 -10.39 -5.15 -2.37
C ILE A 26 -10.74 -4.43 -1.07
N LEU A 27 -11.91 -3.78 -1.01
CA LEU A 27 -12.38 -3.11 0.21
C LEU A 27 -12.59 -4.11 1.35
N ALA A 28 -13.24 -5.23 1.07
CA ALA A 28 -13.43 -6.30 2.06
C ALA A 28 -12.07 -6.85 2.54
N GLU A 29 -11.12 -7.06 1.64
CA GLU A 29 -9.75 -7.47 1.95
C GLU A 29 -9.06 -6.47 2.89
N GLN A 30 -9.11 -5.16 2.58
CA GLN A 30 -8.46 -4.11 3.38
C GLN A 30 -9.07 -4.01 4.79
N LEU A 31 -10.38 -4.08 4.91
CA LEU A 31 -11.07 -4.12 6.20
C LEU A 31 -10.59 -5.31 7.05
N PHE A 32 -10.49 -6.48 6.43
CA PHE A 32 -10.07 -7.69 7.11
C PHE A 32 -8.61 -7.62 7.57
N VAL A 33 -7.71 -7.14 6.72
CA VAL A 33 -6.27 -6.97 7.04
C VAL A 33 -6.08 -6.06 8.25
N ILE A 34 -6.77 -4.91 8.29
CA ILE A 34 -6.66 -3.97 9.43
C ILE A 34 -7.20 -4.61 10.71
N SER A 35 -8.34 -5.30 10.65
CA SER A 35 -8.92 -5.99 11.82
C SER A 35 -7.98 -7.06 12.37
N MET A 36 -7.36 -7.85 11.49
CA MET A 36 -6.41 -8.88 11.90
C MET A 36 -5.11 -8.30 12.46
N GLY A 37 -4.65 -7.16 11.95
CA GLY A 37 -3.52 -6.42 12.54
C GLY A 37 -3.77 -6.04 14.00
N MET A 38 -4.99 -5.60 14.34
CA MET A 38 -5.36 -5.31 15.72
C MET A 38 -5.32 -6.57 16.60
N VAL A 39 -5.85 -7.70 16.11
CA VAL A 39 -5.82 -8.99 16.83
C VAL A 39 -4.38 -9.44 17.09
N ASN A 40 -3.49 -9.33 16.11
CA ASN A 40 -2.08 -9.68 16.27
C ASN A 40 -1.39 -8.82 17.33
N THR A 41 -1.68 -7.51 17.36
CA THR A 41 -1.13 -6.61 18.40
C THR A 41 -1.63 -6.97 19.79
N MET A 42 -2.91 -7.32 19.92
CA MET A 42 -3.48 -7.80 21.21
C MET A 42 -2.82 -9.09 21.67
N MET A 43 -2.58 -10.06 20.76
CA MET A 43 -1.89 -11.32 21.09
C MET A 43 -0.44 -11.08 21.53
N ALA A 44 0.27 -10.17 20.87
CA ALA A 44 1.63 -9.81 21.25
C ALA A 44 1.70 -9.24 22.69
N GLY A 45 0.67 -8.51 23.12
CA GLY A 45 0.54 -7.98 24.47
C GLY A 45 0.59 -9.03 25.58
N HIS A 46 0.20 -10.27 25.28
CA HIS A 46 0.23 -11.37 26.27
C HIS A 46 1.63 -11.97 26.48
N ILE A 47 2.61 -11.65 25.63
CA ILE A 47 3.99 -12.16 25.76
C ILE A 47 4.77 -11.35 26.80
N GLY A 48 4.56 -10.04 26.85
CA GLY A 48 5.27 -9.10 27.73
C GLY A 48 5.64 -7.81 26.99
N LYS A 49 5.96 -6.77 27.74
CA LYS A 49 6.27 -5.43 27.20
C LYS A 49 7.52 -5.40 26.33
N GLU A 50 8.53 -6.21 26.69
CA GLU A 50 9.79 -6.33 25.94
C GLU A 50 9.54 -6.94 24.56
N ALA A 51 8.70 -7.98 24.48
CA ALA A 51 8.33 -8.62 23.23
C ALA A 51 7.51 -7.69 22.33
N VAL A 52 6.54 -6.95 22.90
CA VAL A 52 5.75 -5.95 22.15
C VAL A 52 6.65 -4.89 21.56
N SER A 53 7.62 -4.38 22.35
CA SER A 53 8.59 -3.39 21.88
C SER A 53 9.45 -3.95 20.74
N ALA A 54 9.98 -5.17 20.91
CA ALA A 54 10.80 -5.84 19.90
C ALA A 54 10.03 -6.09 18.59
N ILE A 55 8.78 -6.58 18.68
CA ILE A 55 7.90 -6.77 17.51
C ILE A 55 7.64 -5.43 16.81
N GLY A 56 7.31 -4.37 17.55
CA GLY A 56 7.05 -3.05 16.98
C GLY A 56 8.26 -2.46 16.24
N MET A 57 9.49 -2.64 16.78
CA MET A 57 10.72 -2.23 16.13
C MET A 57 10.92 -2.97 14.79
N VAL A 58 10.81 -4.28 14.82
CA VAL A 58 10.99 -5.11 13.61
C VAL A 58 9.89 -4.89 12.60
N ASP A 59 8.65 -4.70 13.02
CA ASP A 59 7.54 -4.42 12.13
C ASP A 59 7.70 -3.07 11.41
N SER A 60 8.36 -2.10 12.03
CA SER A 60 8.74 -0.86 11.35
C SER A 60 9.68 -1.13 10.17
N ILE A 61 10.66 -2.03 10.33
CA ILE A 61 11.56 -2.47 9.25
C ILE A 61 10.77 -3.28 8.21
N ASN A 62 9.98 -4.26 8.66
CA ASN A 62 9.16 -5.11 7.79
C ASN A 62 8.24 -4.27 6.91
N ASN A 63 7.58 -3.25 7.46
CA ASN A 63 6.66 -2.37 6.73
C ASN A 63 7.35 -1.59 5.60
N ILE A 64 8.59 -1.12 5.81
CA ILE A 64 9.37 -0.45 4.76
C ILE A 64 9.65 -1.42 3.61
N VAL A 65 10.10 -2.64 3.92
CA VAL A 65 10.44 -3.66 2.90
C VAL A 65 9.18 -4.16 2.18
N ILE A 66 8.10 -4.42 2.90
CA ILE A 66 6.81 -4.79 2.32
C ILE A 66 6.29 -3.69 1.39
N SER A 67 6.39 -2.42 1.81
CA SER A 67 5.99 -1.28 1.00
C SER A 67 6.83 -1.16 -0.29
N PHE A 68 8.13 -1.44 -0.21
CA PHE A 68 9.01 -1.49 -1.37
C PHE A 68 8.58 -2.57 -2.37
N PHE A 69 8.36 -3.80 -1.93
CA PHE A 69 7.94 -4.89 -2.80
C PHE A 69 6.51 -4.71 -3.31
N SER A 70 5.61 -4.15 -2.50
CA SER A 70 4.25 -3.81 -2.92
C SER A 70 4.28 -2.76 -4.06
N ALA A 71 5.14 -1.77 -3.95
CA ALA A 71 5.33 -0.78 -5.00
C ALA A 71 5.99 -1.37 -6.27
N LEU A 72 6.94 -2.31 -6.11
CA LEU A 72 7.52 -3.04 -7.24
C LEU A 72 6.46 -3.89 -7.95
N ALA A 73 5.52 -4.48 -7.19
CA ALA A 73 4.39 -5.24 -7.72
C ALA A 73 3.49 -4.42 -8.67
N VAL A 74 3.40 -3.09 -8.45
CA VAL A 74 2.65 -2.20 -9.34
C VAL A 74 3.19 -2.26 -10.78
N GLY A 75 4.51 -2.38 -10.96
CA GLY A 75 5.11 -2.54 -12.29
C GLY A 75 4.59 -3.77 -13.04
N GLY A 76 4.59 -4.93 -12.37
CA GLY A 76 4.04 -6.18 -12.92
C GLY A 76 2.53 -6.08 -13.17
N MET A 77 1.78 -5.51 -12.21
CA MET A 77 0.35 -5.28 -12.31
C MET A 77 -0.02 -4.46 -13.54
N VAL A 78 0.66 -3.33 -13.78
CA VAL A 78 0.35 -2.42 -14.89
C VAL A 78 0.67 -3.05 -16.24
N VAL A 79 1.85 -3.68 -16.39
CA VAL A 79 2.23 -4.32 -17.65
C VAL A 79 1.29 -5.45 -17.99
N VAL A 80 0.91 -6.29 -17.01
CA VAL A 80 -0.07 -7.36 -17.21
C VAL A 80 -1.45 -6.78 -17.53
N ALA A 81 -1.91 -5.73 -16.82
CA ALA A 81 -3.19 -5.07 -17.09
C ALA A 81 -3.26 -4.55 -18.54
N GLN A 82 -2.18 -3.93 -19.03
CA GLN A 82 -2.12 -3.45 -20.41
C GLN A 82 -2.14 -4.59 -21.43
N PHE A 83 -1.42 -5.70 -21.21
CA PHE A 83 -1.50 -6.85 -22.11
C PHE A 83 -2.88 -7.54 -22.08
N ILE A 84 -3.53 -7.58 -20.92
CA ILE A 84 -4.93 -8.05 -20.81
C ILE A 84 -5.87 -7.13 -21.61
N GLY A 85 -5.67 -5.81 -21.50
CA GLY A 85 -6.38 -4.83 -22.33
C GLY A 85 -6.21 -5.11 -23.82
N GLN A 86 -5.02 -5.45 -24.29
CA GLN A 86 -4.73 -5.87 -25.66
C GLN A 86 -5.30 -7.25 -26.05
N SER A 87 -5.96 -7.95 -25.13
CA SER A 87 -6.37 -9.36 -25.31
C SER A 87 -5.19 -10.30 -25.60
N ASN A 88 -3.96 -9.90 -25.25
CA ASN A 88 -2.74 -10.68 -25.47
C ASN A 88 -2.36 -11.48 -24.24
N ILE A 89 -3.14 -12.55 -23.98
CA ILE A 89 -2.94 -13.42 -22.81
C ILE A 89 -1.55 -14.08 -22.82
N LYS A 90 -0.98 -14.35 -24.01
CA LYS A 90 0.37 -14.95 -24.10
C LYS A 90 1.44 -14.02 -23.54
N LYS A 91 1.44 -12.75 -23.96
CA LYS A 91 2.39 -11.74 -23.44
C LYS A 91 2.07 -11.39 -21.96
N ALA A 92 0.81 -11.37 -21.54
CA ALA A 92 0.42 -11.19 -20.14
C ALA A 92 1.03 -12.28 -19.23
N ASN A 93 0.90 -13.56 -19.62
CA ASN A 93 1.52 -14.70 -18.90
C ASN A 93 3.05 -14.63 -18.90
N ALA A 94 3.66 -14.20 -19.99
CA ALA A 94 5.11 -13.99 -20.05
C ALA A 94 5.55 -12.85 -19.13
N ALA A 95 4.86 -11.71 -19.13
CA ALA A 95 5.13 -10.58 -18.24
C ALA A 95 4.96 -10.96 -16.75
N MET A 96 3.89 -11.69 -16.42
CA MET A 96 3.70 -12.26 -15.07
C MET A 96 4.91 -13.09 -14.64
N LYS A 97 5.39 -13.98 -15.50
CA LYS A 97 6.53 -14.82 -15.23
C LYS A 97 7.80 -14.02 -15.00
N GLN A 98 8.08 -13.02 -15.85
CA GLN A 98 9.22 -12.12 -15.70
C GLN A 98 9.15 -11.30 -14.40
N ALA A 99 7.99 -10.72 -14.07
CA ALA A 99 7.79 -9.98 -12.84
C ALA A 99 8.01 -10.86 -11.60
N LEU A 100 7.48 -12.08 -11.61
CA LEU A 100 7.60 -13.01 -10.48
C LEU A 100 9.06 -13.41 -10.23
N TYR A 101 9.77 -13.91 -11.26
CA TYR A 101 11.14 -14.37 -11.10
C TYR A 101 12.11 -13.25 -10.75
N SER A 102 12.01 -12.09 -11.41
CA SER A 102 12.87 -10.95 -11.12
C SER A 102 12.66 -10.42 -9.71
N SER A 103 11.42 -10.34 -9.25
CA SER A 103 11.11 -9.84 -7.90
C SER A 103 11.53 -10.83 -6.81
N ILE A 104 11.39 -12.14 -7.03
CA ILE A 104 11.92 -13.14 -6.09
C ILE A 104 13.45 -13.05 -6.02
N LEU A 105 14.14 -12.90 -7.14
CA LEU A 105 15.60 -12.75 -7.16
C LEU A 105 16.05 -11.51 -6.37
N ILE A 106 15.41 -10.37 -6.61
CA ILE A 106 15.67 -9.13 -5.85
C ILE A 106 15.38 -9.35 -4.36
N SER A 107 14.29 -10.02 -4.04
CA SER A 107 13.90 -10.30 -2.66
C SER A 107 14.92 -11.19 -1.94
N VAL A 108 15.38 -12.25 -2.58
CA VAL A 108 16.44 -13.12 -2.04
C VAL A 108 17.72 -12.32 -1.79
N PHE A 109 18.11 -11.47 -2.74
CA PHE A 109 19.29 -10.61 -2.59
C PHE A 109 19.15 -9.64 -1.41
N ILE A 110 18.01 -8.95 -1.30
CA ILE A 110 17.74 -8.04 -0.16
C ILE A 110 17.70 -8.83 1.16
N THR A 111 17.08 -10.00 1.18
CA THR A 111 17.05 -10.88 2.37
C THR A 111 18.46 -11.25 2.83
N LEU A 112 19.33 -11.65 1.91
CA LEU A 112 20.71 -12.00 2.22
C LEU A 112 21.49 -10.80 2.77
N LEU A 113 21.37 -9.63 2.13
CA LEU A 113 22.00 -8.41 2.64
C LEU A 113 21.50 -8.05 4.05
N MET A 114 20.19 -8.05 4.24
CA MET A 114 19.62 -7.73 5.55
C MET A 114 19.99 -8.77 6.61
N PHE A 115 20.11 -10.05 6.24
CA PHE A 115 20.54 -11.11 7.16
C PHE A 115 21.98 -10.93 7.61
N ILE A 116 22.88 -10.50 6.72
CA ILE A 116 24.29 -10.19 7.03
C ILE A 116 24.36 -8.97 7.95
N PHE A 117 23.61 -7.91 7.64
CA PHE A 117 23.69 -6.64 8.37
C PHE A 117 22.66 -6.46 9.49
N LYS A 118 21.85 -7.48 9.81
CA LYS A 118 20.71 -7.37 10.75
C LYS A 118 21.08 -6.76 12.10
N ARG A 119 22.24 -7.16 12.68
CA ARG A 119 22.71 -6.61 13.96
C ARG A 119 23.06 -5.14 13.84
N SER A 120 23.78 -4.76 12.78
CA SER A 120 24.15 -3.37 12.52
C SER A 120 22.92 -2.49 12.28
N ILE A 121 21.92 -3.01 11.54
CA ILE A 121 20.65 -2.31 11.30
C ILE A 121 19.89 -2.09 12.62
N LEU A 122 19.76 -3.12 13.45
CA LEU A 122 19.08 -3.01 14.75
C LEU A 122 19.81 -2.05 15.69
N SER A 123 21.14 -2.15 15.78
CA SER A 123 21.96 -1.27 16.61
C SER A 123 21.93 0.18 16.12
N PHE A 124 21.95 0.41 14.81
CA PHE A 124 21.87 1.75 14.24
C PHE A 124 20.51 2.42 14.47
N LEU A 125 19.42 1.66 14.30
CA LEU A 125 18.07 2.20 14.42
C LEU A 125 17.57 2.27 15.86
N PHE A 126 17.98 1.33 16.71
CA PHE A 126 17.41 1.11 18.04
C PHE A 126 18.47 0.88 19.14
N GLY A 127 19.70 1.35 18.95
CA GLY A 127 20.82 1.10 19.83
C GLY A 127 20.67 1.64 21.27
N SER A 128 19.69 2.51 21.52
CA SER A 128 19.32 3.00 22.86
C SER A 128 18.35 2.08 23.61
N ALA A 129 17.83 1.01 22.97
CA ALA A 129 16.92 0.08 23.61
C ALA A 129 17.66 -0.91 24.52
N GLU A 130 16.93 -1.47 25.49
CA GLU A 130 17.43 -2.47 26.41
C GLU A 130 17.98 -3.70 25.66
N ALA A 131 19.06 -4.31 26.16
CA ALA A 131 19.74 -5.44 25.51
C ALA A 131 18.80 -6.64 25.27
N GLU A 132 17.86 -6.88 26.18
CA GLU A 132 16.86 -7.95 26.07
C GLU A 132 15.89 -7.70 24.92
N VAL A 133 15.45 -6.46 24.72
CA VAL A 133 14.59 -6.03 23.62
C VAL A 133 15.32 -6.20 22.27
N ILE A 134 16.59 -5.79 22.20
CA ILE A 134 17.42 -5.96 20.99
C ILE A 134 17.63 -7.44 20.65
N ASN A 135 17.87 -8.29 21.65
CA ASN A 135 18.02 -9.73 21.43
C ASN A 135 16.71 -10.35 20.91
N SER A 136 15.60 -10.02 21.52
CA SER A 136 14.26 -10.42 21.09
C SER A 136 13.94 -9.94 19.66
N ALA A 137 14.29 -8.68 19.34
CA ALA A 137 14.14 -8.12 18.00
C ALA A 137 15.02 -8.86 16.96
N ASN A 138 16.26 -9.23 17.33
CA ASN A 138 17.14 -10.00 16.45
C ASN A 138 16.61 -11.40 16.14
N ILE A 139 16.00 -12.07 17.10
CA ILE A 139 15.35 -13.38 16.91
C ILE A 139 14.15 -13.23 15.96
N TYR A 140 13.24 -12.30 16.26
CA TYR A 140 12.04 -12.06 15.47
C TYR A 140 12.38 -11.63 14.05
N LEU A 141 13.33 -10.71 13.87
CA LEU A 141 13.80 -10.26 12.55
C LEU A 141 14.43 -11.42 11.78
N SER A 142 15.22 -12.30 12.41
CA SER A 142 15.84 -13.42 11.72
C SER A 142 14.83 -14.37 11.10
N ILE A 143 13.73 -14.65 11.79
CA ILE A 143 12.66 -15.53 11.30
C ILE A 143 11.85 -14.82 10.21
N THR A 144 11.48 -13.55 10.42
CA THR A 144 10.68 -12.78 9.46
C THR A 144 11.44 -12.50 8.16
N LEU A 145 12.77 -12.29 8.20
CA LEU A 145 13.61 -12.13 7.00
C LEU A 145 13.51 -13.32 6.05
N LEU A 146 13.49 -14.54 6.57
CA LEU A 146 13.36 -15.76 5.73
C LEU A 146 12.04 -15.80 4.96
N THR A 147 11.05 -15.05 5.40
CA THR A 147 9.74 -14.98 4.74
C THR A 147 9.65 -13.92 3.65
N TYR A 148 10.67 -13.07 3.46
CA TYR A 148 10.60 -11.98 2.46
C TYR A 148 10.42 -12.47 1.02
N PRO A 149 11.10 -13.52 0.54
CA PRO A 149 10.82 -14.06 -0.79
C PRO A 149 9.38 -14.58 -0.93
N LEU A 150 8.81 -15.13 0.14
CA LEU A 150 7.44 -15.66 0.15
C LEU A 150 6.41 -14.54 0.11
N ILE A 151 6.55 -13.51 0.94
CA ILE A 151 5.64 -12.36 0.91
C ILE A 151 5.78 -11.55 -0.38
N THR A 152 7.00 -11.45 -0.94
CA THR A 152 7.22 -10.82 -2.25
C THR A 152 6.47 -11.57 -3.35
N MET A 153 6.54 -12.89 -3.35
CA MET A 153 5.79 -13.73 -4.28
C MET A 153 4.28 -13.48 -4.14
N ASP A 154 3.76 -13.45 -2.92
CA ASP A 154 2.34 -13.16 -2.66
C ASP A 154 1.94 -11.77 -3.17
N LEU A 155 2.71 -10.72 -2.84
CA LEU A 155 2.44 -9.35 -3.27
C LEU A 155 2.43 -9.20 -4.79
N ILE A 156 3.42 -9.78 -5.48
CA ILE A 156 3.54 -9.72 -6.94
C ILE A 156 2.38 -10.46 -7.61
N CYS A 157 2.09 -11.69 -7.17
CA CYS A 157 1.02 -12.50 -7.74
C CYS A 157 -0.35 -11.85 -7.51
N ASN A 158 -0.63 -11.37 -6.31
CA ASN A 158 -1.87 -10.66 -6.00
C ASN A 158 -2.01 -9.36 -6.81
N GLY A 159 -0.93 -8.58 -6.96
CA GLY A 159 -0.90 -7.41 -7.82
C GLY A 159 -1.24 -7.75 -9.28
N ILE A 160 -0.62 -8.78 -9.83
CA ILE A 160 -0.84 -9.26 -11.19
C ILE A 160 -2.29 -9.75 -11.41
N LEU A 161 -2.83 -10.53 -10.47
CA LEU A 161 -4.22 -10.99 -10.52
C LEU A 161 -5.19 -9.81 -10.54
N ARG A 162 -4.96 -8.79 -9.69
CA ARG A 162 -5.76 -7.55 -9.69
C ARG A 162 -5.63 -6.81 -11.03
N GLY A 163 -4.43 -6.73 -11.60
CA GLY A 163 -4.18 -6.15 -12.93
C GLY A 163 -4.94 -6.88 -14.04
N ALA A 164 -5.11 -8.20 -13.91
CA ALA A 164 -5.90 -9.02 -14.82
C ALA A 164 -7.42 -8.93 -14.58
N GLY A 165 -7.88 -8.19 -13.55
CA GLY A 165 -9.28 -8.04 -13.20
C GLY A 165 -9.80 -9.06 -12.19
N ASP A 166 -8.96 -9.98 -11.72
CA ASP A 166 -9.32 -10.94 -10.68
C ASP A 166 -8.94 -10.38 -9.29
N THR A 167 -9.90 -9.74 -8.62
CA THR A 167 -9.73 -9.22 -7.26
C THR A 167 -10.29 -10.15 -6.20
N LYS A 168 -11.13 -11.13 -6.59
CA LYS A 168 -11.72 -12.08 -5.66
C LYS A 168 -10.72 -13.13 -5.17
N THR A 169 -9.85 -13.58 -6.05
CA THR A 169 -8.81 -14.57 -5.71
C THR A 169 -7.80 -14.01 -4.70
N PRO A 170 -7.17 -12.83 -4.91
CA PRO A 170 -6.34 -12.17 -3.91
C PRO A 170 -7.05 -11.97 -2.57
N MET A 171 -8.29 -11.47 -2.59
CA MET A 171 -9.09 -11.29 -1.36
C MET A 171 -9.21 -12.59 -0.56
N LYS A 172 -9.60 -13.71 -1.21
CA LYS A 172 -9.75 -14.99 -0.54
C LYS A 172 -8.44 -15.50 0.05
N ILE A 173 -7.34 -15.38 -0.70
CA ILE A 173 -6.01 -15.81 -0.26
C ILE A 173 -5.56 -14.98 0.94
N THR A 174 -5.69 -13.64 0.87
CA THR A 174 -5.29 -12.74 1.94
C THR A 174 -6.12 -12.99 3.22
N ILE A 175 -7.44 -13.16 3.09
CA ILE A 175 -8.30 -13.48 4.24
C ILE A 175 -7.88 -14.82 4.86
N PHE A 176 -7.70 -15.87 4.05
CA PHE A 176 -7.30 -17.18 4.54
C PHE A 176 -5.92 -17.14 5.23
N MET A 177 -4.94 -16.47 4.62
CA MET A 177 -3.60 -16.29 5.18
C MET A 177 -3.65 -15.58 6.55
N ASN A 178 -4.46 -14.52 6.66
CA ASN A 178 -4.58 -13.79 7.92
C ASN A 178 -5.30 -14.59 9.02
N VAL A 179 -6.33 -15.38 8.67
CA VAL A 179 -6.98 -16.30 9.61
C VAL A 179 -5.98 -17.35 10.11
N MET A 180 -5.20 -17.95 9.20
CA MET A 180 -4.14 -18.90 9.57
C MET A 180 -3.07 -18.25 10.44
N ASN A 181 -2.69 -16.99 10.15
CA ASN A 181 -1.77 -16.23 10.99
C ASN A 181 -2.29 -16.13 12.43
N VAL A 182 -3.54 -15.73 12.63
CA VAL A 182 -4.12 -15.64 13.98
C VAL A 182 -4.13 -16.99 14.68
N ILE A 183 -4.54 -18.06 13.98
CA ILE A 183 -4.59 -19.42 14.55
C ILE A 183 -3.21 -19.88 14.97
N PHE A 184 -2.20 -19.76 14.10
CA PHE A 184 -0.83 -20.19 14.41
C PHE A 184 -0.20 -19.34 15.50
N THR A 185 -0.35 -18.02 15.41
CA THR A 185 0.20 -17.09 16.43
C THR A 185 -0.44 -17.38 17.79
N PHE A 186 -1.76 -17.56 17.86
CA PHE A 186 -2.45 -17.95 19.10
C PHE A 186 -1.93 -19.29 19.65
N THR A 187 -1.82 -20.29 18.80
CA THR A 187 -1.33 -21.63 19.18
C THR A 187 0.08 -21.56 19.72
N PHE A 188 0.99 -20.87 19.02
CA PHE A 188 2.41 -20.81 19.44
C PHE A 188 2.64 -19.93 20.66
N ILE A 189 1.89 -18.83 20.83
CA ILE A 189 2.03 -17.96 21.99
C ILE A 189 1.34 -18.53 23.20
N ASN A 190 0.04 -18.88 23.08
CA ASN A 190 -0.80 -19.19 24.25
C ASN A 190 -0.78 -20.68 24.63
N ILE A 191 -0.72 -21.60 23.65
CA ILE A 191 -0.75 -23.05 23.92
C ILE A 191 0.66 -23.58 24.12
N LEU A 192 1.56 -23.32 23.14
CA LEU A 192 2.93 -23.84 23.17
C LEU A 192 3.91 -22.93 23.95
N LYS A 193 3.52 -21.72 24.29
CA LYS A 193 4.28 -20.74 25.09
C LYS A 193 5.68 -20.44 24.53
N PHE A 194 5.81 -20.38 23.19
CA PHE A 194 7.08 -20.07 22.52
C PHE A 194 7.45 -18.59 22.57
N GLY A 195 6.64 -17.73 23.19
CA GLY A 195 6.92 -16.29 23.34
C GLY A 195 7.08 -15.62 21.97
N ILE A 196 8.15 -14.80 21.83
CA ILE A 196 8.42 -14.04 20.60
C ILE A 196 8.73 -14.93 19.39
N ILE A 197 9.35 -16.09 19.62
CA ILE A 197 9.58 -17.09 18.54
C ILE A 197 8.24 -17.59 18.00
N GLY A 198 7.26 -17.80 18.88
CA GLY A 198 5.91 -18.21 18.51
C GLY A 198 5.22 -17.17 17.62
N ALA A 199 5.33 -15.89 17.94
CA ALA A 199 4.82 -14.80 17.11
C ALA A 199 5.46 -14.80 15.71
N ALA A 200 6.78 -14.94 15.63
CA ALA A 200 7.53 -14.96 14.38
C ALA A 200 7.18 -16.19 13.52
N LEU A 201 7.07 -17.38 14.13
CA LEU A 201 6.71 -18.62 13.44
C LEU A 201 5.27 -18.58 12.92
N GLY A 202 4.34 -17.99 13.69
CA GLY A 202 2.95 -17.82 13.26
C GLY A 202 2.84 -17.04 11.95
N ILE A 203 3.51 -15.90 11.88
CA ILE A 203 3.60 -15.08 10.66
C ILE A 203 4.31 -15.84 9.53
N ALA A 204 5.43 -16.52 9.84
CA ALA A 204 6.23 -17.23 8.84
C ALA A 204 5.42 -18.36 8.17
N LEU A 205 4.71 -19.17 8.95
CA LEU A 205 3.86 -20.22 8.42
C LEU A 205 2.69 -19.68 7.59
N ALA A 206 2.03 -18.63 8.08
CA ALA A 206 0.92 -18.01 7.36
C ALA A 206 1.39 -17.47 5.99
N ARG A 207 2.51 -16.77 5.93
CA ARG A 207 3.12 -16.28 4.68
C ARG A 207 3.52 -17.42 3.74
N SER A 208 4.05 -18.53 4.29
CA SER A 208 4.41 -19.71 3.50
C SER A 208 3.18 -20.35 2.86
N ILE A 209 2.10 -20.48 3.61
CA ILE A 209 0.84 -21.03 3.12
C ILE A 209 0.22 -20.10 2.07
N GLY A 210 0.18 -18.78 2.31
CA GLY A 210 -0.33 -17.80 1.34
C GLY A 210 0.43 -17.86 0.02
N ALA A 211 1.76 -17.83 0.09
CA ALA A 211 2.63 -17.97 -1.07
C ALA A 211 2.41 -19.29 -1.83
N PHE A 212 2.26 -20.39 -1.11
CA PHE A 212 1.98 -21.71 -1.72
C PHE A 212 0.62 -21.72 -2.42
N ILE A 213 -0.42 -21.19 -1.78
CA ILE A 213 -1.79 -21.15 -2.35
C ILE A 213 -1.82 -20.28 -3.61
N VAL A 214 -1.23 -19.07 -3.58
CA VAL A 214 -1.23 -18.20 -4.77
C VAL A 214 -0.47 -18.83 -5.92
N LEU A 215 0.63 -19.53 -5.64
CA LEU A 215 1.37 -20.29 -6.66
C LEU A 215 0.53 -21.42 -7.25
N CYS A 216 -0.16 -22.21 -6.41
CA CYS A 216 -1.06 -23.27 -6.85
C CYS A 216 -2.20 -22.73 -7.73
N VAL A 217 -2.79 -21.58 -7.37
CA VAL A 217 -3.83 -20.93 -8.16
C VAL A 217 -3.28 -20.56 -9.54
N LEU A 218 -2.11 -19.95 -9.62
CA LEU A 218 -1.51 -19.57 -10.90
C LEU A 218 -1.08 -20.75 -11.75
N LEU A 219 -0.63 -21.86 -11.13
CA LEU A 219 -0.28 -23.10 -11.83
C LEU A 219 -1.50 -23.81 -12.41
N LYS A 220 -2.60 -23.89 -11.65
CA LYS A 220 -3.87 -24.43 -12.13
C LYS A 220 -4.48 -23.55 -13.22
N GLY A 221 -4.25 -22.25 -13.15
CA GLY A 221 -4.85 -21.20 -13.93
C GLY A 221 -5.93 -20.49 -13.14
N SER A 222 -5.84 -19.14 -13.07
CA SER A 222 -6.94 -18.27 -12.64
C SER A 222 -7.91 -18.04 -13.81
N SER A 223 -8.91 -17.16 -13.62
CA SER A 223 -9.89 -16.84 -14.67
C SER A 223 -9.27 -16.43 -16.02
N VAL A 224 -8.08 -15.83 -16.00
CA VAL A 224 -7.43 -15.27 -17.20
C VAL A 224 -5.97 -15.69 -17.35
N LEU A 225 -5.24 -15.86 -16.23
CA LEU A 225 -3.79 -16.08 -16.21
C LEU A 225 -3.44 -17.51 -15.83
N LYS A 226 -2.41 -18.05 -16.47
CA LYS A 226 -1.87 -19.37 -16.15
C LYS A 226 -0.35 -19.38 -16.22
N LEU A 227 0.28 -19.81 -15.13
CA LEU A 227 1.72 -19.96 -15.06
C LEU A 227 2.14 -21.30 -15.67
N THR A 228 2.80 -21.27 -16.83
CA THR A 228 3.20 -22.46 -17.57
C THR A 228 4.72 -22.53 -17.77
N LYS A 229 5.26 -23.74 -17.99
CA LYS A 229 6.68 -23.96 -18.36
C LYS A 229 7.69 -23.34 -17.38
N LEU A 230 7.57 -23.62 -16.09
CA LEU A 230 8.47 -23.11 -15.04
C LEU A 230 9.96 -23.40 -15.29
N LYS A 231 10.27 -24.60 -15.77
CA LYS A 231 11.66 -25.06 -15.97
C LYS A 231 12.42 -24.39 -17.11
N LYS A 232 11.72 -23.77 -18.09
CA LYS A 232 12.33 -23.07 -19.23
C LYS A 232 12.17 -21.57 -19.06
N PHE A 233 12.89 -20.98 -18.10
CA PHE A 233 12.89 -19.55 -17.88
C PHE A 233 14.14 -18.91 -18.50
N LYS A 234 13.92 -17.84 -19.27
CA LYS A 234 14.97 -16.94 -19.74
C LYS A 234 14.52 -15.51 -19.44
N PHE A 235 15.43 -14.68 -18.99
CA PHE A 235 15.14 -13.25 -18.81
C PHE A 235 14.88 -12.60 -20.17
N ASP A 236 13.77 -11.92 -20.28
CA ASP A 236 13.36 -11.17 -21.46
C ASP A 236 13.35 -9.67 -21.10
N PHE A 237 14.39 -8.99 -21.52
CA PHE A 237 14.57 -7.57 -21.25
C PHE A 237 13.48 -6.70 -21.91
N THR A 238 12.83 -7.18 -22.97
CA THR A 238 11.74 -6.44 -23.63
C THR A 238 10.51 -6.35 -22.72
N LEU A 239 10.29 -7.34 -21.85
CA LEU A 239 9.24 -7.37 -20.85
C LEU A 239 9.69 -6.80 -19.49
N LEU A 240 10.97 -7.00 -19.12
CA LEU A 240 11.51 -6.48 -17.86
C LEU A 240 11.61 -4.96 -17.84
N LYS A 241 12.06 -4.35 -18.95
CA LYS A 241 12.21 -2.89 -19.04
C LYS A 241 10.90 -2.14 -18.77
N PRO A 242 9.74 -2.50 -19.35
CA PRO A 242 8.44 -1.93 -18.97
C PRO A 242 8.08 -2.14 -17.49
N ILE A 243 8.28 -3.35 -16.95
CA ILE A 243 7.96 -3.66 -15.55
C ILE A 243 8.77 -2.76 -14.60
N PHE A 244 10.08 -2.68 -14.81
CA PHE A 244 10.95 -1.87 -13.96
C PHE A 244 10.82 -0.37 -14.21
N SER A 245 10.42 0.06 -15.40
CA SER A 245 10.17 1.50 -15.68
C SER A 245 9.03 2.09 -14.85
N ILE A 246 8.14 1.23 -14.34
CA ILE A 246 7.06 1.61 -13.43
C ILE A 246 7.40 1.19 -12.00
N GLY A 247 7.84 -0.04 -11.80
CA GLY A 247 8.08 -0.60 -10.48
C GLY A 247 9.21 0.11 -9.72
N VAL A 248 10.32 0.43 -10.37
CA VAL A 248 11.44 1.10 -9.71
C VAL A 248 11.08 2.52 -9.25
N PRO A 249 10.52 3.41 -10.09
CA PRO A 249 10.06 4.71 -9.60
C PRO A 249 9.03 4.60 -8.47
N ALA A 250 8.08 3.67 -8.56
CA ALA A 250 7.10 3.46 -7.49
C ALA A 250 7.76 2.98 -6.19
N SER A 251 8.77 2.11 -6.27
CA SER A 251 9.52 1.63 -5.10
C SER A 251 10.37 2.74 -4.47
N ILE A 252 11.04 3.57 -5.28
CA ILE A 252 11.79 4.74 -4.79
C ILE A 252 10.83 5.73 -4.11
N GLU A 253 9.68 6.02 -4.74
CA GLU A 253 8.62 6.84 -4.14
C GLU A 253 8.21 6.29 -2.76
N SER A 254 7.96 4.98 -2.67
CA SER A 254 7.55 4.32 -1.43
C SER A 254 8.63 4.38 -0.34
N LEU A 255 9.90 4.11 -0.68
CA LEU A 255 11.01 4.18 0.27
C LEU A 255 11.20 5.60 0.81
N LEU A 256 11.27 6.59 -0.08
CA LEU A 256 11.50 7.98 0.31
C LEU A 256 10.29 8.57 1.05
N PHE A 257 9.08 8.12 0.72
CA PHE A 257 7.88 8.51 1.45
C PHE A 257 7.86 7.93 2.89
N ASN A 258 8.21 6.66 3.06
CA ASN A 258 8.33 6.06 4.39
C ASN A 258 9.51 6.64 5.18
N GLY A 259 10.64 6.91 4.53
CA GLY A 259 11.77 7.65 5.13
C GLY A 259 11.36 9.03 5.64
N GLY A 260 10.60 9.78 4.84
CA GLY A 260 10.06 11.07 5.25
C GLY A 260 9.08 10.99 6.44
N LYS A 261 8.28 9.91 6.53
CA LYS A 261 7.45 9.66 7.72
C LYS A 261 8.29 9.44 8.98
N LEU A 262 9.42 8.72 8.87
CA LEU A 262 10.33 8.53 10.00
C LEU A 262 10.91 9.86 10.48
N ILE A 263 11.34 10.74 9.56
CA ILE A 263 11.82 12.09 9.93
C ILE A 263 10.72 12.89 10.62
N THR A 264 9.50 12.86 10.08
CA THR A 264 8.35 13.52 10.73
C THR A 264 8.10 12.97 12.13
N GLN A 265 8.26 11.65 12.34
CA GLN A 265 8.13 11.02 13.65
C GLN A 265 9.19 11.52 14.65
N VAL A 266 10.42 11.77 14.20
CA VAL A 266 11.47 12.35 15.05
C VAL A 266 11.05 13.72 15.59
N PHE A 267 10.43 14.57 14.77
CA PHE A 267 9.91 15.86 15.22
C PHE A 267 8.85 15.68 16.32
N ILE A 268 7.94 14.72 16.13
CA ILE A 268 6.85 14.45 17.07
C ILE A 268 7.40 13.90 18.40
N VAL A 269 8.43 13.05 18.34
CA VAL A 269 9.11 12.54 19.56
C VAL A 269 9.70 13.68 20.37
N GLY A 270 10.31 14.67 19.72
CA GLY A 270 10.81 15.89 20.40
C GLY A 270 9.74 16.74 21.08
N MET A 271 8.45 16.54 20.73
CA MET A 271 7.32 17.27 21.34
C MET A 271 6.73 16.60 22.60
N GLY A 272 7.28 15.42 23.00
CA GLY A 272 6.89 14.72 24.21
C GLY A 272 5.78 13.67 24.03
N THR A 273 5.50 12.96 25.13
CA THR A 273 4.66 11.74 25.13
C THR A 273 3.22 11.98 24.72
N ILE A 274 2.64 13.12 25.07
CA ILE A 274 1.27 13.48 24.67
C ILE A 274 1.15 13.57 23.14
N SER A 275 2.13 14.20 22.48
CA SER A 275 2.15 14.35 21.02
C SER A 275 2.37 13.01 20.34
N ILE A 276 3.24 12.14 20.86
CA ILE A 276 3.50 10.79 20.34
C ILE A 276 2.22 9.95 20.39
N ALA A 277 1.56 9.90 21.55
CA ALA A 277 0.34 9.15 21.75
C ALA A 277 -0.80 9.66 20.84
N SER A 278 -0.98 10.98 20.79
CA SER A 278 -1.99 11.62 19.94
C SER A 278 -1.75 11.35 18.46
N ASN A 279 -0.48 11.40 17.99
CA ASN A 279 -0.12 11.06 16.61
C ASN A 279 -0.44 9.61 16.28
N SER A 280 -0.14 8.68 17.17
CA SER A 280 -0.42 7.26 17.00
C SER A 280 -1.92 6.98 16.89
N ILE A 281 -2.71 7.55 17.79
CA ILE A 281 -4.18 7.43 17.79
C ILE A 281 -4.76 8.02 16.50
N THR A 282 -4.38 9.24 16.14
CA THR A 282 -4.87 9.90 14.93
C THR A 282 -4.48 9.14 13.66
N SER A 283 -3.25 8.61 13.60
CA SER A 283 -2.79 7.79 12.46
C SER A 283 -3.59 6.49 12.32
N SER A 284 -3.92 5.84 13.42
CA SER A 284 -4.75 4.63 13.44
C SER A 284 -6.16 4.92 12.91
N ILE A 285 -6.80 5.98 13.42
CA ILE A 285 -8.12 6.43 12.98
C ILE A 285 -8.07 6.82 11.49
N GLY A 286 -7.05 7.57 11.07
CA GLY A 286 -6.86 7.99 9.68
C GLY A 286 -6.71 6.81 8.72
N SER A 287 -6.00 5.76 9.14
CA SER A 287 -5.86 4.53 8.34
C SER A 287 -7.20 3.85 8.08
N MET A 288 -8.08 3.81 9.09
CA MET A 288 -9.44 3.27 8.93
C MET A 288 -10.29 4.11 7.99
N LEU A 289 -10.23 5.44 8.12
CA LEU A 289 -10.99 6.36 7.26
C LEU A 289 -10.55 6.27 5.79
N ASN A 290 -9.28 5.94 5.52
CA ASN A 290 -8.73 5.84 4.16
C ASN A 290 -8.99 4.50 3.46
N ILE A 291 -9.61 3.53 4.10
CA ILE A 291 -9.84 2.19 3.51
C ILE A 291 -10.52 2.26 2.13
N PRO A 292 -11.64 3.01 1.95
CA PRO A 292 -12.27 3.10 0.63
C PRO A 292 -11.36 3.73 -0.42
N GLY A 293 -10.60 4.76 -0.04
CA GLY A 293 -9.64 5.41 -0.92
C GLY A 293 -8.53 4.46 -1.39
N ASN A 294 -7.95 3.68 -0.47
CA ASN A 294 -6.91 2.71 -0.79
C ASN A 294 -7.41 1.62 -1.76
N ALA A 295 -8.64 1.12 -1.56
CA ALA A 295 -9.24 0.15 -2.47
C ALA A 295 -9.42 0.74 -3.88
N LEU A 296 -9.85 2.00 -3.97
CA LEU A 296 -10.03 2.71 -5.23
C LEU A 296 -8.70 3.05 -5.91
N CYS A 297 -7.59 3.27 -5.18
CA CYS A 297 -6.25 3.39 -5.76
C CYS A 297 -5.85 2.14 -6.55
N ILE A 298 -6.07 0.97 -5.98
CA ILE A 298 -5.74 -0.32 -6.62
C ILE A 298 -6.61 -0.52 -7.86
N ALA A 299 -7.92 -0.27 -7.76
CA ALA A 299 -8.84 -0.37 -8.88
C ALA A 299 -8.51 0.62 -10.00
N ALA A 300 -8.12 1.87 -9.67
CA ALA A 300 -7.70 2.87 -10.64
C ALA A 300 -6.47 2.41 -11.43
N THR A 301 -5.46 1.87 -10.76
CA THR A 301 -4.25 1.35 -11.42
C THR A 301 -4.58 0.23 -12.40
N ALA A 302 -5.43 -0.72 -12.01
CA ALA A 302 -5.80 -1.86 -12.85
C ALA A 302 -6.63 -1.43 -14.08
N LEU A 303 -7.73 -0.69 -13.86
CA LEU A 303 -8.67 -0.32 -14.91
C LEU A 303 -8.05 0.65 -15.91
N VAL A 304 -7.35 1.68 -15.43
CA VAL A 304 -6.62 2.59 -16.33
C VAL A 304 -5.58 1.82 -17.13
N GLY A 305 -4.83 0.89 -16.51
CA GLY A 305 -3.89 0.04 -17.23
C GLY A 305 -4.56 -0.77 -18.34
N GLN A 306 -5.72 -1.38 -18.07
CA GLN A 306 -6.47 -2.15 -19.08
C GLN A 306 -6.97 -1.28 -20.23
N HIS A 307 -7.54 -0.09 -19.97
CA HIS A 307 -7.97 0.84 -21.01
C HIS A 307 -6.79 1.36 -21.85
N MET A 308 -5.67 1.68 -21.21
CA MET A 308 -4.45 2.08 -21.93
C MET A 308 -3.93 0.95 -22.83
N GLY A 309 -4.03 -0.30 -22.39
CA GLY A 309 -3.71 -1.47 -23.22
C GLY A 309 -4.59 -1.60 -24.45
N LYS A 310 -5.89 -1.30 -24.35
CA LYS A 310 -6.84 -1.26 -25.46
C LYS A 310 -6.65 -0.06 -26.37
N SER A 311 -5.75 0.88 -26.05
CA SER A 311 -5.62 2.19 -26.69
C SER A 311 -6.87 3.10 -26.53
N GLU A 312 -7.73 2.82 -25.55
CA GLU A 312 -8.94 3.57 -25.19
C GLU A 312 -8.58 4.69 -24.20
N THR A 313 -7.84 5.70 -24.63
CA THR A 313 -7.30 6.74 -23.73
C THR A 313 -8.38 7.65 -23.14
N GLU A 314 -9.49 7.87 -23.86
CA GLU A 314 -10.62 8.64 -23.34
C GLU A 314 -11.39 7.86 -22.28
N GLU A 315 -11.59 6.54 -22.49
CA GLU A 315 -12.16 5.64 -21.48
C GLU A 315 -11.31 5.57 -20.24
N ALA A 316 -9.99 5.51 -20.38
CA ALA A 316 -9.05 5.59 -19.28
C ALA A 316 -9.22 6.89 -18.47
N SER A 317 -9.41 8.03 -19.19
CA SER A 317 -9.64 9.34 -18.56
C SER A 317 -10.98 9.39 -17.82
N ASP A 318 -12.08 8.95 -18.47
CA ASP A 318 -13.42 8.92 -17.87
C ASP A 318 -13.46 8.00 -16.65
N THR A 319 -12.82 6.83 -16.73
CA THR A 319 -12.72 5.86 -15.63
C THR A 319 -11.93 6.46 -14.45
N LEU A 320 -10.79 7.08 -14.70
CA LEU A 320 -9.98 7.69 -13.65
C LEU A 320 -10.72 8.88 -12.99
N ALA A 321 -11.38 9.72 -13.78
CA ALA A 321 -12.19 10.82 -13.26
C ALA A 321 -13.34 10.30 -12.38
N TYR A 322 -14.04 9.24 -12.84
CA TYR A 322 -15.11 8.62 -12.07
C TYR A 322 -14.62 8.01 -10.76
N ILE A 323 -13.51 7.25 -10.78
CA ILE A 323 -12.94 6.63 -9.58
C ILE A 323 -12.48 7.71 -8.59
N THR A 324 -11.83 8.77 -9.08
CA THR A 324 -11.40 9.88 -8.21
C THR A 324 -12.61 10.58 -7.57
N LYS A 325 -13.66 10.83 -8.35
CA LYS A 325 -14.92 11.40 -7.83
C LYS A 325 -15.57 10.47 -6.79
N LEU A 326 -15.66 9.17 -7.09
CA LEU A 326 -16.24 8.17 -6.19
C LEU A 326 -15.45 8.12 -4.88
N SER A 327 -14.12 8.13 -4.95
CA SER A 327 -13.26 8.17 -3.77
C SER A 327 -13.49 9.43 -2.95
N THR A 328 -13.53 10.59 -3.59
CA THR A 328 -13.79 11.86 -2.90
C THR A 328 -15.13 11.84 -2.16
N VAL A 329 -16.19 11.39 -2.84
CA VAL A 329 -17.53 11.27 -2.22
C VAL A 329 -17.52 10.26 -1.07
N SER A 330 -16.89 9.10 -1.24
CA SER A 330 -16.78 8.09 -0.18
C SER A 330 -16.01 8.61 1.03
N LEU A 331 -14.92 9.36 0.83
CA LEU A 331 -14.14 9.93 1.92
C LEU A 331 -14.87 11.10 2.60
N ILE A 332 -15.62 11.92 1.88
CA ILE A 332 -16.51 12.92 2.46
C ILE A 332 -17.56 12.24 3.35
N PHE A 333 -18.17 11.17 2.86
CA PHE A 333 -19.16 10.42 3.62
C PHE A 333 -18.57 9.82 4.90
N MET A 334 -17.36 9.23 4.82
CA MET A 334 -16.64 8.73 5.99
C MET A 334 -16.31 9.86 6.98
N ALA A 335 -15.89 11.04 6.49
CA ALA A 335 -15.61 12.20 7.32
C ALA A 335 -16.86 12.69 8.04
N LEU A 336 -18.00 12.81 7.34
CA LEU A 336 -19.27 13.24 7.92
C LEU A 336 -19.77 12.29 9.01
N ILE A 337 -19.64 10.97 8.80
CA ILE A 337 -19.97 9.98 9.84
C ILE A 337 -19.01 10.10 11.02
N PHE A 338 -17.72 10.30 10.76
CA PHE A 338 -16.70 10.31 11.81
C PHE A 338 -16.74 11.59 12.68
N LEU A 339 -17.03 12.77 12.10
CA LEU A 339 -16.96 14.05 12.78
C LEU A 339 -17.74 14.10 14.12
N PRO A 340 -18.98 13.58 14.22
CA PRO A 340 -19.70 13.52 15.51
C PRO A 340 -18.98 12.66 16.56
N PHE A 341 -18.24 11.64 16.13
CA PHE A 341 -17.53 10.70 16.99
C PHE A 341 -16.06 11.09 17.22
N SER A 342 -15.59 12.20 16.68
CA SER A 342 -14.19 12.65 16.78
C SER A 342 -13.69 12.80 18.22
N GLY A 343 -14.58 13.08 19.18
CA GLY A 343 -14.26 13.14 20.61
C GLY A 343 -14.36 11.77 21.33
N LEU A 344 -15.16 10.84 20.79
CA LEU A 344 -15.34 9.50 21.38
C LEU A 344 -14.26 8.52 20.91
N ALA A 345 -13.85 8.59 19.63
CA ALA A 345 -12.88 7.68 19.07
C ALA A 345 -11.53 7.65 19.83
N PRO A 346 -10.89 8.78 20.20
CA PRO A 346 -9.69 8.75 21.01
C PRO A 346 -9.88 8.16 22.42
N ARG A 347 -11.08 8.25 23.00
CA ARG A 347 -11.38 7.68 24.31
C ARG A 347 -11.34 6.15 24.34
N LEU A 348 -11.44 5.50 23.18
CA LEU A 348 -11.26 4.04 23.07
C LEU A 348 -9.80 3.62 23.29
N TYR A 349 -8.86 4.55 23.18
CA TYR A 349 -7.42 4.29 23.28
C TYR A 349 -6.83 4.73 24.62
N THR A 350 -7.37 5.79 25.24
CA THR A 350 -6.80 6.38 26.44
C THR A 350 -7.86 7.12 27.27
N SER A 351 -7.58 7.26 28.58
CA SER A 351 -8.37 8.09 29.49
C SER A 351 -7.74 9.48 29.75
N ASP A 352 -6.50 9.73 29.24
CA ASP A 352 -5.83 11.01 29.41
C ASP A 352 -6.51 12.10 28.58
N ILE A 353 -7.06 13.13 29.28
CA ILE A 353 -7.83 14.20 28.68
C ILE A 353 -7.00 15.06 27.70
N ASN A 354 -5.70 15.24 27.96
CA ASN A 354 -4.81 16.03 27.10
C ASN A 354 -4.57 15.31 25.78
N ILE A 355 -4.35 13.97 25.82
CA ILE A 355 -4.18 13.15 24.63
C ILE A 355 -5.50 13.11 23.85
N ILE A 356 -6.64 12.96 24.51
CA ILE A 356 -7.97 12.94 23.90
C ILE A 356 -8.22 14.25 23.15
N ASN A 357 -8.01 15.40 23.81
CA ASN A 357 -8.26 16.72 23.23
C ASN A 357 -7.35 17.01 22.03
N LEU A 358 -6.05 16.71 22.14
CA LEU A 358 -5.12 16.91 21.05
C LEU A 358 -5.44 15.97 19.87
N SER A 359 -5.70 14.71 20.13
CA SER A 359 -6.11 13.73 19.09
C SER A 359 -7.41 14.16 18.40
N ARG A 360 -8.43 14.62 19.18
CA ARG A 360 -9.68 15.14 18.63
C ARG A 360 -9.44 16.28 17.66
N ASN A 361 -8.65 17.28 18.05
CA ASN A 361 -8.38 18.44 17.22
C ASN A 361 -7.68 18.05 15.91
N VAL A 362 -6.69 17.17 15.96
CA VAL A 362 -6.01 16.68 14.77
C VAL A 362 -6.94 15.82 13.90
N CYS A 363 -7.80 14.98 14.51
CA CYS A 363 -8.80 14.19 13.78
C CYS A 363 -9.85 15.04 13.07
N ILE A 364 -10.29 16.15 13.67
CA ILE A 364 -11.20 17.11 13.02
C ILE A 364 -10.54 17.72 11.79
N LEU A 365 -9.30 18.21 11.92
CA LEU A 365 -8.54 18.73 10.78
C LEU A 365 -8.36 17.66 9.70
N TYR A 366 -8.02 16.43 10.10
CA TYR A 366 -7.90 15.30 9.19
C TYR A 366 -9.19 15.06 8.39
N ALA A 367 -10.35 15.05 9.07
CA ALA A 367 -11.64 14.87 8.43
C ALA A 367 -11.99 15.99 7.44
N LEU A 368 -11.54 17.22 7.69
CA LEU A 368 -11.72 18.35 6.78
C LEU A 368 -10.86 18.23 5.52
N PHE A 369 -9.64 17.70 5.63
CA PHE A 369 -8.70 17.58 4.52
C PHE A 369 -8.73 16.23 3.80
N ILE A 370 -9.41 15.21 4.35
CA ILE A 370 -9.47 13.87 3.76
C ILE A 370 -10.03 13.83 2.32
N PRO A 371 -10.95 14.71 1.87
CA PRO A 371 -11.38 14.74 0.48
C PRO A 371 -10.23 15.05 -0.49
N ILE A 372 -9.25 15.87 -0.08
CA ILE A 372 -8.04 16.20 -0.87
C ILE A 372 -7.12 14.98 -1.00
N TRP A 373 -7.13 14.11 0.01
CA TRP A 373 -6.40 12.83 -0.03
C TRP A 373 -6.74 12.02 -1.29
N SER A 374 -8.02 11.97 -1.67
CA SER A 374 -8.46 11.26 -2.88
C SER A 374 -7.71 11.72 -4.12
N ILE A 375 -7.63 13.03 -4.34
CA ILE A 375 -6.94 13.60 -5.50
C ILE A 375 -5.44 13.31 -5.44
N SER A 376 -4.85 13.36 -4.24
CA SER A 376 -3.41 13.20 -4.02
C SER A 376 -2.93 11.75 -4.07
N PHE A 377 -3.81 10.76 -3.96
CA PHE A 377 -3.44 9.34 -3.94
C PHE A 377 -4.13 8.51 -5.02
N VAL A 378 -5.42 8.73 -5.29
CA VAL A 378 -6.16 7.95 -6.31
C VAL A 378 -5.75 8.40 -7.72
N LEU A 379 -5.65 9.69 -7.95
CA LEU A 379 -5.28 10.20 -9.27
C LEU A 379 -3.89 9.72 -9.71
N PRO A 380 -2.81 9.83 -8.88
CA PRO A 380 -1.51 9.27 -9.27
C PRO A 380 -1.49 7.75 -9.39
N ALA A 381 -2.35 7.01 -8.69
CA ALA A 381 -2.48 5.57 -8.86
C ALA A 381 -2.95 5.22 -10.29
N GLY A 382 -3.93 5.94 -10.81
CA GLY A 382 -4.34 5.82 -12.22
C GLY A 382 -3.26 6.26 -13.20
N LEU A 383 -2.54 7.36 -12.93
CA LEU A 383 -1.41 7.81 -13.76
C LEU A 383 -0.30 6.75 -13.83
N LYS A 384 -0.02 6.03 -12.70
CA LYS A 384 0.89 4.87 -12.69
C LYS A 384 0.35 3.76 -13.59
N GLY A 385 -0.97 3.49 -13.55
CA GLY A 385 -1.65 2.54 -14.44
C GLY A 385 -1.46 2.87 -15.92
N ALA A 386 -1.42 4.15 -16.26
CA ALA A 386 -1.10 4.62 -17.61
C ALA A 386 0.40 4.55 -17.96
N GLY A 387 1.29 4.33 -16.97
CA GLY A 387 2.74 4.27 -17.16
C GLY A 387 3.50 5.55 -16.79
N ASP A 388 2.83 6.57 -16.23
CA ASP A 388 3.46 7.85 -15.87
C ASP A 388 4.07 7.86 -14.45
N ALA A 389 4.70 6.73 -14.07
CA ALA A 389 5.24 6.51 -12.73
C ALA A 389 6.39 7.46 -12.35
N LYS A 390 7.19 7.93 -13.32
CA LYS A 390 8.25 8.89 -13.04
C LYS A 390 7.71 10.25 -12.58
N TYR A 391 6.64 10.73 -13.23
CA TYR A 391 6.02 11.98 -12.82
C TYR A 391 5.42 11.87 -11.43
N THR A 392 4.73 10.75 -11.14
CA THR A 392 4.13 10.55 -9.81
C THR A 392 5.18 10.48 -8.72
N MET A 393 6.29 9.79 -8.96
CA MET A 393 7.44 9.73 -8.05
C MET A 393 8.00 11.14 -7.75
N VAL A 394 8.35 11.91 -8.79
CA VAL A 394 8.95 13.25 -8.59
C VAL A 394 7.98 14.17 -7.83
N THR A 395 6.70 14.18 -8.21
CA THR A 395 5.68 14.98 -7.52
C THR A 395 5.51 14.56 -6.06
N ALA A 396 5.51 13.26 -5.77
CA ALA A 396 5.41 12.76 -4.40
C ALA A 396 6.64 13.13 -3.56
N LEU A 397 7.84 13.12 -4.16
CA LEU A 397 9.08 13.53 -3.50
C LEU A 397 9.06 15.03 -3.16
N ILE A 398 8.68 15.87 -4.11
CA ILE A 398 8.53 17.32 -3.87
C ILE A 398 7.54 17.57 -2.73
N GLY A 399 6.38 16.93 -2.76
CA GLY A 399 5.37 17.06 -1.72
C GLY A 399 5.89 16.64 -0.34
N MET A 400 6.50 15.45 -0.26
CA MET A 400 6.98 14.90 1.01
C MET A 400 8.16 15.68 1.59
N TRP A 401 9.18 15.96 0.77
CA TRP A 401 10.43 16.53 1.29
C TRP A 401 10.38 18.05 1.40
N LEU A 402 9.84 18.75 0.39
CA LEU A 402 9.80 20.20 0.39
C LEU A 402 8.64 20.77 1.22
N PHE A 403 7.45 20.15 1.15
CA PHE A 403 6.29 20.69 1.86
C PHE A 403 6.06 20.00 3.20
N ARG A 404 5.89 18.68 3.24
CA ARG A 404 5.52 17.98 4.47
C ARG A 404 6.59 18.08 5.55
N ILE A 405 7.84 17.78 5.24
CA ILE A 405 8.95 17.80 6.22
C ILE A 405 9.28 19.25 6.57
N THR A 406 9.56 20.11 5.58
CA THR A 406 10.02 21.48 5.84
C THR A 406 8.95 22.32 6.50
N LEU A 407 7.71 22.34 5.96
CA LEU A 407 6.63 23.09 6.57
C LEU A 407 6.14 22.44 7.87
N GLY A 408 6.15 21.12 7.96
CA GLY A 408 5.82 20.42 9.21
C GLY A 408 6.78 20.78 10.35
N TYR A 409 8.08 20.87 10.06
CA TYR A 409 9.08 21.36 11.01
C TYR A 409 8.84 22.84 11.37
N PHE A 410 8.70 23.69 10.35
CA PHE A 410 8.51 25.12 10.57
C PHE A 410 7.24 25.45 11.37
N LEU A 411 6.11 24.87 10.97
CA LEU A 411 4.82 25.11 11.67
C LEU A 411 4.81 24.45 13.05
N GLY A 412 5.31 23.20 13.14
CA GLY A 412 5.25 22.42 14.37
C GLY A 412 6.22 22.89 15.44
N ILE A 413 7.45 23.19 15.06
CA ILE A 413 8.55 23.51 15.99
C ILE A 413 8.79 25.02 16.06
N ASN A 414 9.07 25.68 14.93
CA ASN A 414 9.45 27.09 14.95
C ASN A 414 8.30 28.01 15.35
N LEU A 415 7.07 27.74 14.86
CA LEU A 415 5.86 28.48 15.24
C LEU A 415 5.17 27.93 16.50
N ASN A 416 5.73 26.90 17.14
CA ASN A 416 5.21 26.26 18.36
C ASN A 416 3.74 25.78 18.24
N LEU A 417 3.26 25.44 17.04
CA LEU A 417 1.93 24.86 16.83
C LEU A 417 1.86 23.37 17.20
N GLY A 418 2.98 22.77 17.61
CA GLY A 418 3.07 21.39 18.04
C GLY A 418 2.61 20.39 16.98
N LEU A 419 1.92 19.35 17.42
CA LEU A 419 1.42 18.27 16.55
C LEU A 419 0.50 18.79 15.45
N ILE A 420 -0.35 19.79 15.73
CA ILE A 420 -1.24 20.41 14.75
C ILE A 420 -0.44 21.02 13.60
N GLY A 421 0.67 21.70 13.90
CA GLY A 421 1.57 22.27 12.89
C GLY A 421 2.20 21.22 11.99
N VAL A 422 2.66 20.09 12.56
CA VAL A 422 3.23 18.97 11.77
C VAL A 422 2.19 18.37 10.84
N TRP A 423 0.96 18.14 11.30
CA TRP A 423 -0.12 17.62 10.46
C TRP A 423 -0.58 18.63 9.41
N SER A 424 -0.53 19.93 9.71
CA SER A 424 -0.80 20.99 8.72
C SER A 424 0.18 20.93 7.55
N GLY A 425 1.46 20.68 7.81
CA GLY A 425 2.46 20.42 6.76
C GLY A 425 2.07 19.25 5.85
N MET A 426 1.49 18.19 6.42
CA MET A 426 0.98 17.04 5.65
C MET A 426 -0.24 17.43 4.79
N PHE A 427 -1.16 18.25 5.29
CA PHE A 427 -2.33 18.67 4.53
C PHE A 427 -1.94 19.60 3.37
N ILE A 428 -0.94 20.47 3.57
CA ILE A 428 -0.37 21.28 2.51
C ILE A 428 0.28 20.40 1.44
N ASP A 429 1.06 19.38 1.84
CA ASP A 429 1.62 18.38 0.93
C ASP A 429 0.53 17.73 0.06
N TRP A 430 -0.58 17.27 0.66
CA TRP A 430 -1.68 16.68 -0.09
C TRP A 430 -2.28 17.66 -1.09
N THR A 431 -2.45 18.91 -0.68
CA THR A 431 -3.03 19.97 -1.52
C THR A 431 -2.14 20.25 -2.73
N VAL A 432 -0.84 20.47 -2.50
CA VAL A 432 0.13 20.76 -3.57
C VAL A 432 0.24 19.58 -4.55
N ARG A 433 0.41 18.37 -4.04
CA ARG A 433 0.45 17.18 -4.89
C ARG A 433 -0.86 16.99 -5.66
N GLY A 434 -1.98 17.17 -5.00
CA GLY A 434 -3.30 17.10 -5.63
C GLY A 434 -3.44 18.07 -6.80
N ILE A 435 -3.01 19.32 -6.63
CA ILE A 435 -3.02 20.34 -7.69
C ILE A 435 -2.11 19.92 -8.85
N LEU A 436 -0.88 19.48 -8.58
CA LEU A 436 0.07 19.06 -9.60
C LEU A 436 -0.46 17.85 -10.41
N TYR A 437 -1.08 16.87 -9.74
CA TYR A 437 -1.69 15.71 -10.40
C TYR A 437 -2.93 16.11 -11.22
N LEU A 438 -3.76 17.04 -10.74
CA LEU A 438 -4.89 17.56 -11.50
C LEU A 438 -4.43 18.31 -12.77
N ILE A 439 -3.37 19.11 -12.67
CA ILE A 439 -2.78 19.79 -13.83
C ILE A 439 -2.28 18.75 -14.83
N ARG A 440 -1.55 17.72 -14.37
CA ARG A 440 -1.06 16.64 -15.22
C ARG A 440 -2.18 15.89 -15.91
N PHE A 441 -3.24 15.56 -15.16
CA PHE A 441 -4.42 14.88 -15.66
C PHE A 441 -5.12 15.70 -16.74
N LYS A 442 -5.40 17.00 -16.47
CA LYS A 442 -6.08 17.90 -17.40
C LYS A 442 -5.28 18.18 -18.67
N LYS A 443 -3.94 18.31 -18.57
CA LYS A 443 -3.05 18.49 -19.74
C LYS A 443 -3.02 17.26 -20.67
N GLY A 444 -3.42 16.08 -20.18
CA GLY A 444 -3.52 14.88 -21.02
C GLY A 444 -2.20 14.23 -21.41
N THR A 445 -1.04 14.80 -21.06
CA THR A 445 0.29 14.30 -21.47
C THR A 445 0.60 12.88 -20.96
N TRP A 446 -0.12 12.39 -19.97
CA TRP A 446 -0.06 11.01 -19.49
C TRP A 446 -0.68 10.01 -20.47
N LYS A 447 -1.62 10.45 -21.34
CA LYS A 447 -2.28 9.63 -22.38
C LYS A 447 -1.30 9.18 -23.47
N GLU A 448 -0.20 9.92 -23.65
CA GLU A 448 0.83 9.64 -24.63
C GLU A 448 1.87 8.63 -24.14
N LYS A 449 1.83 8.27 -22.84
CA LYS A 449 2.77 7.31 -22.28
C LYS A 449 2.57 5.94 -22.90
N GLN A 450 3.65 5.36 -23.36
CA GLN A 450 3.69 4.04 -23.97
C GLN A 450 4.57 3.14 -23.11
N VAL A 451 3.93 2.16 -22.47
CA VAL A 451 4.61 1.17 -21.62
C VAL A 451 4.91 -0.09 -22.43
N ILE A 452 3.94 -0.49 -23.24
CA ILE A 452 4.03 -1.63 -24.17
C ILE A 452 3.72 -1.14 -25.57
N GLU A 453 4.20 -1.84 -26.59
CA GLU A 453 3.90 -1.51 -27.99
C GLU A 453 2.39 -1.51 -28.21
N ARG A 454 1.88 -0.42 -28.76
CA ARG A 454 0.46 -0.33 -29.16
C ARG A 454 0.23 -1.26 -30.33
N VAL A 455 -0.88 -1.99 -30.30
CA VAL A 455 -1.35 -2.69 -31.50
C VAL A 455 -1.76 -1.62 -32.50
N ALA A 456 -1.13 -1.63 -33.70
CA ALA A 456 -1.58 -0.76 -34.78
C ALA A 456 -3.08 -1.01 -34.99
N SER A 457 -3.88 0.04 -34.90
CA SER A 457 -5.31 -0.02 -35.22
C SER A 457 -5.45 -0.55 -36.67
N ARG A 458 -5.95 -1.78 -36.80
CA ARG A 458 -6.40 -2.29 -38.08
C ARG A 458 -7.71 -1.65 -38.45
#